data_5c076b4cb450bc96d1f416a298a68917
#
_entry.id   5c076b4cb450bc96d1f416a298a68917
#
_cell.length_a   1.000
_cell.length_b   1.000
_cell.length_c   1.000
_cell.angle_alpha   90.00
_cell.angle_beta   90.00
_cell.angle_gamma   90.00
#
_symmetry.space_group_name_H-M   'P 1'
#
loop_
_entity.id
_entity.type
_entity.pdbx_description
1 polymer ?
#
loop_
_entity_poly.entity_id
_entity_poly.type
_entity_poly.pdbx_seq_one_letter_code
_entity_poly.pdbx_strand_id
1 'polypeptide(L)'
;MSIKQLARVTSPLEAGLIILGSTLSVDDVSLRIVEVEAYGGEKDGPWPDPAAHSYRGRTPRNRVMFERAGLLYVYRSYGMHFCMNISYGPTGVAGGVLLRAAEVEAGHDVVGGRRSPDRPRHNWARGPGNLGSAAGITLADNGADVFDRDSRIRLDVSEVNNWVAGPRVGVSSAAEIPWRLWIPDSPAVSAYRRSPRAPALS
;
A
#
# COMPACT_ATOMS: atom_id res chain seq x y z
N MET A 1 15.13 5.21 -8.54
CA MET A 1 14.44 3.99 -9.02
C MET A 1 13.34 4.35 -10.00
N SER A 2 12.80 3.42 -10.79
CA SER A 2 11.85 3.75 -11.86
C SER A 2 10.75 2.69 -11.97
N ILE A 3 9.65 3.03 -12.67
CA ILE A 3 8.58 2.10 -13.07
C ILE A 3 9.14 0.82 -13.72
N LYS A 4 10.28 0.91 -14.45
CA LYS A 4 10.92 -0.25 -15.09
C LYS A 4 11.40 -1.30 -14.08
N GLN A 5 11.82 -0.89 -12.88
CA GLN A 5 12.20 -1.82 -11.81
C GLN A 5 10.96 -2.49 -11.26
N LEU A 6 9.93 -1.71 -10.91
CA LEU A 6 8.68 -2.25 -10.37
C LEU A 6 7.98 -3.22 -11.35
N ALA A 7 8.07 -2.98 -12.66
CA ALA A 7 7.52 -3.86 -13.69
C ALA A 7 8.27 -5.19 -13.85
N ARG A 8 9.54 -5.26 -13.45
CA ARG A 8 10.37 -6.47 -13.55
C ARG A 8 10.36 -7.32 -12.29
N VAL A 9 10.00 -6.71 -11.16
CA VAL A 9 9.95 -7.39 -9.87
C VAL A 9 8.77 -8.36 -9.87
N THR A 10 9.04 -9.59 -9.45
CA THR A 10 7.99 -10.60 -9.22
C THR A 10 7.79 -10.87 -7.73
N SER A 11 8.85 -10.74 -6.92
CA SER A 11 8.81 -10.97 -5.48
C SER A 11 7.99 -9.89 -4.75
N PRO A 12 6.99 -10.28 -3.91
CA PRO A 12 6.25 -9.33 -3.09
C PRO A 12 7.15 -8.50 -2.17
N LEU A 13 8.16 -9.12 -1.56
CA LEU A 13 9.09 -8.44 -0.66
C LEU A 13 9.88 -7.35 -1.38
N GLU A 14 10.43 -7.64 -2.55
CA GLU A 14 11.17 -6.65 -3.35
C GLU A 14 10.29 -5.49 -3.80
N ALA A 15 9.04 -5.78 -4.20
CA ALA A 15 8.07 -4.73 -4.55
C ALA A 15 7.77 -3.82 -3.35
N GLY A 16 7.62 -4.40 -2.16
CA GLY A 16 7.44 -3.65 -0.93
C GLY A 16 8.63 -2.74 -0.61
N LEU A 17 9.86 -3.22 -0.81
CA LEU A 17 11.09 -2.46 -0.58
C LEU A 17 11.26 -1.29 -1.57
N ILE A 18 10.80 -1.45 -2.81
CA ILE A 18 10.84 -0.35 -3.80
C ILE A 18 9.90 0.79 -3.38
N ILE A 19 8.76 0.48 -2.75
CA ILE A 19 7.73 1.47 -2.42
C ILE A 19 7.94 2.07 -1.03
N LEU A 20 8.51 1.32 -0.09
CA LEU A 20 8.81 1.83 1.25
C LEU A 20 9.77 3.01 1.18
N GLY A 21 9.48 4.08 1.91
CA GLY A 21 10.27 5.31 1.94
C GLY A 21 10.00 6.28 0.79
N SER A 22 9.25 5.85 -0.23
CA SER A 22 8.86 6.71 -1.35
C SER A 22 7.90 7.80 -0.89
N THR A 23 7.85 8.90 -1.62
CA THR A 23 6.92 10.00 -1.39
C THR A 23 5.75 9.90 -2.36
N LEU A 24 4.54 9.77 -1.81
CA LEU A 24 3.29 9.84 -2.55
C LEU A 24 2.79 11.29 -2.52
N SER A 25 2.72 11.93 -3.68
CA SER A 25 2.14 13.26 -3.85
C SER A 25 0.71 13.13 -4.38
N VAL A 26 -0.24 13.82 -3.77
CA VAL A 26 -1.63 13.89 -4.21
C VAL A 26 -2.08 15.36 -4.15
N ASP A 27 -2.20 15.99 -5.30
CA ASP A 27 -2.40 17.43 -5.40
C ASP A 27 -1.33 18.18 -4.57
N ASP A 28 -1.72 18.98 -3.58
CA ASP A 28 -0.83 19.74 -2.69
C ASP A 28 -0.36 18.98 -1.44
N VAL A 29 -0.70 17.70 -1.32
CA VAL A 29 -0.33 16.85 -0.18
C VAL A 29 0.84 15.96 -0.54
N SER A 30 1.87 15.93 0.32
CA SER A 30 3.04 15.05 0.20
C SER A 30 3.12 14.11 1.41
N LEU A 31 3.28 12.82 1.16
CA LEU A 31 3.17 11.73 2.12
C LEU A 31 4.35 10.77 1.96
N ARG A 32 5.30 10.76 2.90
CA ARG A 32 6.37 9.78 2.92
C ARG A 32 5.86 8.45 3.45
N ILE A 33 5.90 7.41 2.64
CA ILE A 33 5.42 6.07 2.99
C ILE A 33 6.37 5.41 3.99
N VAL A 34 5.87 5.10 5.19
CA VAL A 34 6.66 4.50 6.27
C VAL A 34 6.25 3.08 6.62
N GLU A 35 5.14 2.61 6.07
CA GLU A 35 4.65 1.24 6.27
C GLU A 35 3.91 0.75 5.03
N VAL A 36 4.22 -0.48 4.60
CA VAL A 36 3.55 -1.15 3.49
C VAL A 36 3.27 -2.61 3.81
N GLU A 37 2.33 -3.21 3.08
CA GLU A 37 2.16 -4.66 3.02
C GLU A 37 2.16 -5.13 1.57
N ALA A 38 3.06 -6.05 1.26
CA ALA A 38 3.08 -6.67 -0.04
C ALA A 38 2.13 -7.88 -0.09
N TYR A 39 1.48 -8.03 -1.23
CA TYR A 39 0.55 -9.11 -1.52
C TYR A 39 0.93 -9.76 -2.84
N GLY A 40 1.00 -11.09 -2.83
CA GLY A 40 1.22 -11.89 -4.02
C GLY A 40 -0.03 -11.98 -4.90
N GLY A 41 -0.12 -13.05 -5.65
CA GLY A 41 -1.13 -13.22 -6.69
C GLY A 41 -2.01 -14.43 -6.53
N GLU A 42 -2.39 -14.95 -7.69
CA GLU A 42 -3.29 -16.07 -7.87
C GLU A 42 -2.70 -17.36 -7.31
N LYS A 43 -3.61 -18.35 -7.05
CA LYS A 43 -3.26 -19.66 -6.53
C LYS A 43 -2.18 -20.38 -7.38
N ASP A 44 -2.27 -20.24 -8.69
CA ASP A 44 -1.39 -20.89 -9.65
C ASP A 44 -0.32 -19.94 -10.21
N GLY A 45 -0.18 -18.75 -9.61
CA GLY A 45 0.83 -17.74 -9.98
C GLY A 45 2.19 -18.00 -9.34
N PRO A 46 3.18 -17.15 -9.64
CA PRO A 46 4.55 -17.30 -9.12
C PRO A 46 4.65 -17.09 -7.61
N TRP A 47 3.72 -16.33 -7.02
CA TRP A 47 3.66 -16.04 -5.60
C TRP A 47 2.23 -16.19 -5.07
N PRO A 48 1.75 -17.44 -4.88
CA PRO A 48 0.41 -17.69 -4.38
C PRO A 48 0.19 -17.07 -3.00
N ASP A 49 -0.82 -16.23 -2.87
CA ASP A 49 -1.09 -15.54 -1.62
C ASP A 49 -2.58 -15.63 -1.24
N PRO A 50 -2.94 -16.57 -0.34
CA PRO A 50 -4.33 -16.72 0.11
C PRO A 50 -4.93 -15.47 0.79
N ALA A 51 -4.11 -14.50 1.20
CA ALA A 51 -4.56 -13.23 1.76
C ALA A 51 -4.80 -12.15 0.67
N ALA A 52 -4.34 -12.37 -0.57
CA ALA A 52 -4.51 -11.41 -1.65
C ALA A 52 -5.93 -11.42 -2.23
N HIS A 53 -6.43 -10.25 -2.62
CA HIS A 53 -7.70 -10.12 -3.34
C HIS A 53 -7.72 -10.84 -4.69
N SER A 54 -6.55 -11.09 -5.26
CA SER A 54 -6.32 -11.76 -6.54
C SER A 54 -6.20 -13.28 -6.45
N TYR A 55 -6.12 -13.86 -5.25
CA TYR A 55 -5.86 -15.30 -5.07
C TYR A 55 -6.81 -16.21 -5.85
N ARG A 56 -8.10 -15.83 -5.95
CA ARG A 56 -9.15 -16.57 -6.66
C ARG A 56 -9.27 -16.20 -8.13
N GLY A 57 -8.31 -15.46 -8.65
CA GLY A 57 -8.29 -14.99 -10.03
C GLY A 57 -8.82 -13.56 -10.22
N ARG A 58 -8.83 -13.15 -11.50
CA ARG A 58 -9.20 -11.81 -11.92
C ARG A 58 -10.71 -11.59 -11.85
N THR A 59 -11.10 -10.45 -11.30
CA THR A 59 -12.48 -9.95 -11.23
C THR A 59 -12.55 -8.49 -11.70
N PRO A 60 -13.73 -7.94 -12.00
CA PRO A 60 -13.87 -6.51 -12.30
C PRO A 60 -13.31 -5.60 -11.18
N ARG A 61 -13.41 -6.04 -9.92
CA ARG A 61 -12.94 -5.28 -8.76
C ARG A 61 -11.42 -5.21 -8.68
N ASN A 62 -10.73 -6.33 -8.87
CA ASN A 62 -9.27 -6.45 -8.67
C ASN A 62 -8.45 -6.40 -9.97
N ARG A 63 -9.09 -6.13 -11.12
CA ARG A 63 -8.46 -6.18 -12.44
C ARG A 63 -7.16 -5.36 -12.53
N VAL A 64 -7.10 -4.23 -11.82
CA VAL A 64 -5.92 -3.35 -11.81
C VAL A 64 -4.67 -4.06 -11.30
N MET A 65 -4.81 -5.03 -10.39
CA MET A 65 -3.68 -5.84 -9.89
C MET A 65 -3.04 -6.72 -10.96
N PHE A 66 -3.73 -6.99 -12.08
CA PHE A 66 -3.28 -7.80 -13.22
C PHE A 66 -2.79 -6.97 -14.41
N GLU A 67 -2.92 -5.66 -14.32
CA GLU A 67 -2.48 -4.74 -15.37
C GLU A 67 -0.99 -4.41 -15.18
N ARG A 68 -0.48 -3.45 -15.94
CA ARG A 68 0.92 -3.05 -15.81
C ARG A 68 1.26 -2.53 -14.39
N ALA A 69 2.52 -2.61 -14.02
CA ALA A 69 3.01 -2.04 -12.79
C ALA A 69 2.79 -0.51 -12.71
N GLY A 70 2.67 0.01 -11.49
CA GLY A 70 2.56 1.43 -11.22
C GLY A 70 1.14 1.99 -11.31
N LEU A 71 0.13 1.13 -11.37
CA LEU A 71 -1.26 1.56 -11.29
C LEU A 71 -1.77 1.51 -9.85
N LEU A 72 -2.56 2.50 -9.48
CA LEU A 72 -3.21 2.57 -8.18
C LEU A 72 -4.44 1.67 -8.15
N TYR A 73 -4.41 0.62 -7.33
CA TYR A 73 -5.59 -0.19 -7.04
C TYR A 73 -6.27 0.33 -5.77
N VAL A 74 -7.44 0.94 -5.94
CA VAL A 74 -8.23 1.48 -4.82
C VAL A 74 -9.43 0.58 -4.56
N TYR A 75 -9.64 0.24 -3.29
CA TYR A 75 -10.84 -0.48 -2.87
C TYR A 75 -11.44 0.11 -1.61
N ARG A 76 -12.75 -0.08 -1.46
CA ARG A 76 -13.49 0.33 -0.27
C ARG A 76 -13.41 -0.75 0.80
N SER A 77 -12.86 -0.40 1.96
CA SER A 77 -12.74 -1.28 3.13
C SER A 77 -13.83 -0.97 4.15
N TYR A 78 -14.51 -2.00 4.64
CA TYR A 78 -15.61 -1.90 5.61
C TYR A 78 -16.70 -0.86 5.26
N GLY A 79 -16.87 -0.57 3.99
CA GLY A 79 -17.85 0.41 3.53
C GLY A 79 -17.55 1.88 3.84
N MET A 80 -16.44 2.19 4.49
CA MET A 80 -16.12 3.53 5.00
C MET A 80 -14.79 4.10 4.50
N HIS A 81 -13.78 3.26 4.30
CA HIS A 81 -12.43 3.72 4.00
C HIS A 81 -11.97 3.29 2.61
N PHE A 82 -11.23 4.16 1.94
CA PHE A 82 -10.53 3.82 0.70
C PHE A 82 -9.10 3.45 1.01
N CYS A 83 -8.70 2.25 0.62
CA CYS A 83 -7.35 1.75 0.76
C CYS A 83 -6.67 1.72 -0.60
N MET A 84 -5.38 2.00 -0.63
CA MET A 84 -4.56 2.14 -1.83
C MET A 84 -3.51 1.05 -1.91
N ASN A 85 -3.39 0.46 -3.10
CA ASN A 85 -2.27 -0.43 -3.43
C ASN A 85 -1.62 0.06 -4.71
N ILE A 86 -0.34 -0.19 -4.87
CA ILE A 86 0.37 0.01 -6.13
C ILE A 86 0.61 -1.36 -6.76
N SER A 87 0.18 -1.55 -8.01
CA SER A 87 0.43 -2.77 -8.77
C SER A 87 1.91 -2.93 -9.10
N TYR A 88 2.41 -4.16 -9.10
CA TYR A 88 3.78 -4.48 -9.50
C TYR A 88 3.83 -5.75 -10.37
N GLY A 89 4.96 -5.99 -10.98
CA GLY A 89 5.21 -7.16 -11.82
C GLY A 89 4.79 -7.00 -13.28
N PRO A 90 4.96 -8.04 -14.08
CA PRO A 90 4.57 -8.03 -15.48
C PRO A 90 3.05 -8.06 -15.65
N THR A 91 2.56 -7.48 -16.75
CA THR A 91 1.14 -7.52 -17.11
C THR A 91 0.63 -8.97 -17.20
N GLY A 92 -0.52 -9.23 -16.61
CA GLY A 92 -1.14 -10.55 -16.53
C GLY A 92 -0.82 -11.32 -15.25
N VAL A 93 0.19 -10.89 -14.47
CA VAL A 93 0.55 -11.48 -13.18
C VAL A 93 0.11 -10.53 -12.07
N ALA A 94 -0.75 -11.02 -11.18
CA ALA A 94 -1.26 -10.18 -10.11
C ALA A 94 -0.22 -9.93 -9.03
N GLY A 95 -0.16 -8.68 -8.58
CA GLY A 95 0.62 -8.25 -7.43
C GLY A 95 0.20 -6.88 -6.97
N GLY A 96 0.33 -6.61 -5.67
CA GLY A 96 -0.01 -5.31 -5.11
C GLY A 96 0.72 -5.01 -3.80
N VAL A 97 1.09 -3.76 -3.62
CA VAL A 97 1.67 -3.25 -2.36
C VAL A 97 0.70 -2.28 -1.74
N LEU A 98 0.09 -2.67 -0.63
CA LEU A 98 -0.80 -1.83 0.17
C LEU A 98 0.00 -0.76 0.89
N LEU A 99 -0.35 0.50 0.68
CA LEU A 99 0.18 1.62 1.44
C LEU A 99 -0.54 1.68 2.78
N ARG A 100 0.20 1.50 3.88
CA ARG A 100 -0.42 1.38 5.21
C ARG A 100 -0.32 2.62 6.05
N ALA A 101 0.83 3.26 6.06
CA ALA A 101 1.03 4.47 6.82
C ALA A 101 2.06 5.39 6.16
N ALA A 102 1.91 6.69 6.43
CA ALA A 102 2.81 7.71 5.94
C ALA A 102 3.00 8.83 6.96
N GLU A 103 4.11 9.53 6.85
CA GLU A 103 4.34 10.84 7.47
C GLU A 103 3.91 11.93 6.49
N VAL A 104 3.21 12.95 6.99
CA VAL A 104 2.80 14.10 6.18
C VAL A 104 3.99 15.05 6.10
N GLU A 105 4.53 15.24 4.89
CA GLU A 105 5.66 16.15 4.62
C GLU A 105 5.21 17.54 4.18
N ALA A 106 4.10 17.61 3.40
CA ALA A 106 3.51 18.86 2.95
C ALA A 106 1.98 18.80 2.93
N GLY A 107 1.29 19.94 2.85
CA GLY A 107 -0.17 20.02 2.82
C GLY A 107 -0.82 19.79 4.19
N HIS A 108 -0.16 20.13 5.29
CA HIS A 108 -0.62 19.90 6.66
C HIS A 108 -2.02 20.46 6.94
N ASP A 109 -2.34 21.66 6.43
CA ASP A 109 -3.66 22.26 6.65
C ASP A 109 -4.76 21.49 5.92
N VAL A 110 -4.47 21.04 4.69
CA VAL A 110 -5.38 20.20 3.90
C VAL A 110 -5.64 18.89 4.59
N VAL A 111 -4.58 18.22 5.06
CA VAL A 111 -4.68 16.95 5.79
C VAL A 111 -5.38 17.15 7.13
N GLY A 112 -5.08 18.20 7.87
CA GLY A 112 -5.73 18.55 9.13
C GLY A 112 -7.24 18.74 8.96
N GLY A 113 -7.68 19.41 7.90
CA GLY A 113 -9.10 19.55 7.56
C GLY A 113 -9.79 18.21 7.25
N ARG A 114 -9.08 17.26 6.63
CA ARG A 114 -9.59 15.91 6.31
C ARG A 114 -9.58 14.96 7.52
N ARG A 115 -8.67 15.18 8.48
CA ARG A 115 -8.37 14.21 9.56
C ARG A 115 -8.69 14.66 10.97
N SER A 116 -9.19 15.87 11.19
CA SER A 116 -9.30 16.59 12.44
C SER A 116 -7.96 17.16 12.95
N PRO A 117 -7.87 18.47 13.14
CA PRO A 117 -6.67 19.15 13.62
C PRO A 117 -6.28 18.77 15.05
N ASP A 118 -7.24 18.31 15.88
CA ASP A 118 -7.02 17.92 17.28
C ASP A 118 -6.28 16.58 17.41
N ARG A 119 -6.17 15.81 16.33
CA ARG A 119 -5.40 14.55 16.35
C ARG A 119 -3.91 14.85 16.23
N PRO A 120 -3.06 14.12 16.99
CA PRO A 120 -1.62 14.18 16.78
C PRO A 120 -1.26 13.93 15.32
N ARG A 121 -0.41 14.76 14.74
CA ARG A 121 -0.07 14.73 13.30
C ARG A 121 0.39 13.36 12.81
N HIS A 122 1.17 12.64 13.63
CA HIS A 122 1.63 11.28 13.31
C HIS A 122 0.49 10.24 13.18
N ASN A 123 -0.71 10.56 13.66
CA ASN A 123 -1.89 9.71 13.53
C ASN A 123 -2.75 10.04 12.29
N TRP A 124 -2.45 11.12 11.57
CA TRP A 124 -3.27 11.56 10.44
C TRP A 124 -3.29 10.53 9.29
N ALA A 125 -2.14 9.93 8.98
CA ALA A 125 -2.00 8.92 7.93
C ALA A 125 -1.57 7.55 8.48
N ARG A 126 -1.86 7.25 9.75
CA ARG A 126 -1.52 5.99 10.43
C ARG A 126 -2.58 4.93 10.20
N GLY A 127 -2.27 3.90 9.44
CA GLY A 127 -3.17 2.85 8.99
C GLY A 127 -3.80 3.16 7.63
N PRO A 128 -4.15 2.12 6.82
CA PRO A 128 -4.46 2.27 5.39
C PRO A 128 -5.70 3.13 5.12
N GLY A 129 -6.73 3.03 5.97
CA GLY A 129 -7.93 3.86 5.84
C GLY A 129 -7.68 5.33 6.19
N ASN A 130 -6.84 5.59 7.21
CA ASN A 130 -6.43 6.94 7.57
C ASN A 130 -5.56 7.58 6.48
N LEU A 131 -4.63 6.80 5.93
CA LEU A 131 -3.78 7.24 4.82
C LEU A 131 -4.61 7.61 3.59
N GLY A 132 -5.59 6.78 3.21
CA GLY A 132 -6.48 7.09 2.09
C GLY A 132 -7.29 8.38 2.32
N SER A 133 -7.78 8.58 3.56
CA SER A 133 -8.49 9.82 3.93
C SER A 133 -7.55 11.04 3.92
N ALA A 134 -6.34 10.92 4.48
CA ALA A 134 -5.34 11.99 4.48
C ALA A 134 -4.98 12.43 3.05
N ALA A 135 -4.75 11.46 2.18
CA ALA A 135 -4.48 11.67 0.76
C ALA A 135 -5.70 12.19 -0.04
N GLY A 136 -6.92 12.03 0.48
CA GLY A 136 -8.14 12.40 -0.25
C GLY A 136 -8.43 11.50 -1.44
N ILE A 137 -8.14 10.21 -1.30
CA ILE A 137 -8.37 9.20 -2.33
C ILE A 137 -9.82 8.74 -2.36
N THR A 138 -10.30 8.46 -3.55
CA THR A 138 -11.65 7.95 -3.83
C THR A 138 -11.59 6.77 -4.80
N LEU A 139 -12.72 6.13 -5.09
CA LEU A 139 -12.78 5.08 -6.13
C LEU A 139 -12.52 5.61 -7.55
N ALA A 140 -12.70 6.91 -7.78
CA ALA A 140 -12.40 7.52 -9.09
C ALA A 140 -10.89 7.46 -9.43
N ASP A 141 -10.04 7.31 -8.41
CA ASP A 141 -8.59 7.20 -8.56
C ASP A 141 -8.12 5.77 -8.90
N ASN A 142 -9.04 4.80 -8.93
CA ASN A 142 -8.69 3.42 -9.25
C ASN A 142 -8.21 3.27 -10.70
N GLY A 143 -7.00 2.80 -10.89
CA GLY A 143 -6.32 2.68 -12.18
C GLY A 143 -5.46 3.89 -12.56
N ALA A 144 -5.36 4.91 -11.70
CA ALA A 144 -4.43 6.02 -11.93
C ALA A 144 -2.98 5.53 -12.03
N ASP A 145 -2.24 6.05 -13.00
CA ASP A 145 -0.80 5.81 -13.13
C ASP A 145 -0.03 6.74 -12.18
N VAL A 146 0.64 6.16 -11.19
CA VAL A 146 1.40 6.95 -10.21
C VAL A 146 2.76 7.41 -10.72
N PHE A 147 3.15 7.01 -11.92
CA PHE A 147 4.38 7.47 -12.60
C PHE A 147 4.12 8.43 -13.77
N ASP A 148 2.86 8.70 -14.08
CA ASP A 148 2.47 9.75 -15.02
C ASP A 148 2.69 11.13 -14.38
N ARG A 149 3.49 11.97 -15.04
CA ARG A 149 3.83 13.31 -14.57
C ARG A 149 2.65 14.27 -14.53
N ASP A 150 1.65 14.02 -15.36
CA ASP A 150 0.43 14.82 -15.45
C ASP A 150 -0.67 14.32 -14.50
N SER A 151 -0.43 13.18 -13.82
CA SER A 151 -1.36 12.65 -12.82
C SER A 151 -1.36 13.50 -11.56
N ARG A 152 -2.56 13.72 -10.98
CA ARG A 152 -2.67 14.34 -9.65
C ARG A 152 -2.06 13.47 -8.54
N ILE A 153 -1.84 12.17 -8.81
CA ILE A 153 -1.27 11.19 -7.88
C ILE A 153 0.06 10.73 -8.45
N ARG A 154 1.16 11.02 -7.77
CA ARG A 154 2.50 10.66 -8.22
C ARG A 154 3.28 9.96 -7.10
N LEU A 155 4.13 9.03 -7.49
CA LEU A 155 5.05 8.34 -6.59
C LEU A 155 6.49 8.64 -6.99
N ASP A 156 7.21 9.31 -6.10
CA ASP A 156 8.65 9.54 -6.21
C ASP A 156 9.36 8.47 -5.37
N VAL A 157 10.01 7.51 -6.07
CA VAL A 157 10.64 6.35 -5.43
C VAL A 157 11.96 6.75 -4.79
N SER A 158 12.12 6.38 -3.52
CA SER A 158 13.34 6.59 -2.72
C SER A 158 13.82 5.29 -2.07
N GLU A 159 15.12 5.13 -1.92
CA GLU A 159 15.69 3.99 -1.22
C GLU A 159 15.66 4.19 0.31
N VAL A 160 15.41 3.09 1.02
CA VAL A 160 15.48 3.04 2.48
C VAL A 160 16.48 1.97 2.89
N ASN A 161 17.48 2.36 3.70
CA ASN A 161 18.52 1.45 4.17
C ASN A 161 18.19 0.81 5.53
N ASN A 162 17.27 1.40 6.31
CA ASN A 162 16.86 0.90 7.61
C ASN A 162 15.35 0.56 7.58
N TRP A 163 15.04 -0.73 7.58
CA TRP A 163 13.68 -1.25 7.56
C TRP A 163 13.56 -2.55 8.34
N VAL A 164 12.35 -2.88 8.74
CA VAL A 164 12.00 -4.11 9.44
C VAL A 164 10.89 -4.81 8.69
N ALA A 165 10.93 -6.15 8.69
CA ALA A 165 9.87 -6.99 8.15
C ALA A 165 9.15 -7.75 9.27
N GLY A 166 7.86 -8.02 9.06
CA GLY A 166 7.06 -8.80 9.98
C GLY A 166 5.72 -9.22 9.39
N PRO A 167 4.86 -9.84 10.18
CA PRO A 167 3.57 -10.35 9.73
C PRO A 167 2.63 -9.20 9.36
N ARG A 168 1.75 -9.47 8.37
CA ARG A 168 0.71 -8.55 7.90
C ARG A 168 -0.42 -8.42 8.91
N VAL A 169 -0.98 -7.20 9.02
CA VAL A 169 -2.03 -6.88 10.01
C VAL A 169 -3.39 -7.42 9.56
N GLY A 170 -4.04 -8.15 10.45
CA GLY A 170 -5.46 -8.54 10.28
C GLY A 170 -5.74 -9.58 9.21
N VAL A 171 -4.73 -10.16 8.55
CA VAL A 171 -4.92 -11.25 7.60
C VAL A 171 -5.17 -12.56 8.31
N SER A 172 -6.09 -13.37 7.78
CA SER A 172 -6.45 -14.67 8.35
C SER A 172 -5.73 -15.86 7.72
N SER A 173 -5.19 -15.67 6.52
CA SER A 173 -4.45 -16.70 5.78
C SER A 173 -3.05 -16.20 5.49
N ALA A 174 -2.07 -17.10 5.42
CA ALA A 174 -0.67 -16.74 5.22
C ALA A 174 -0.21 -15.64 6.23
N ALA A 175 -0.71 -15.71 7.45
CA ALA A 175 -0.58 -14.66 8.46
C ALA A 175 0.86 -14.47 8.95
N GLU A 176 1.68 -15.51 8.87
CA GLU A 176 3.07 -15.51 9.36
C GLU A 176 4.08 -15.01 8.33
N ILE A 177 3.67 -14.84 7.06
CA ILE A 177 4.60 -14.39 6.01
C ILE A 177 5.02 -12.95 6.30
N PRO A 178 6.34 -12.64 6.38
CA PRO A 178 6.85 -11.33 6.79
C PRO A 178 6.83 -10.33 5.62
N TRP A 179 5.67 -10.13 5.00
CA TRP A 179 5.48 -9.20 3.89
C TRP A 179 4.89 -7.85 4.31
N ARG A 180 4.92 -7.53 5.58
CA ARG A 180 4.74 -6.17 6.09
C ARG A 180 6.10 -5.57 6.37
N LEU A 181 6.36 -4.40 5.79
CA LEU A 181 7.62 -3.67 5.90
C LEU A 181 7.35 -2.30 6.49
N TRP A 182 8.25 -1.83 7.35
CA TRP A 182 8.15 -0.49 7.91
C TRP A 182 9.51 0.11 8.23
N ILE A 183 9.54 1.44 8.31
CA ILE A 183 10.69 2.20 8.81
C ILE A 183 10.61 2.18 10.34
N PRO A 184 11.62 1.61 11.04
CA PRO A 184 11.63 1.62 12.49
C PRO A 184 11.64 3.05 13.04
N ASP A 185 11.16 3.23 14.26
CA ASP A 185 11.12 4.51 14.98
C ASP A 185 10.20 5.60 14.38
N SER A 186 9.57 5.37 13.25
CA SER A 186 8.54 6.29 12.76
C SER A 186 7.27 6.20 13.63
N PRO A 187 6.83 7.32 14.23
CA PRO A 187 5.63 7.35 15.07
C PRO A 187 4.34 7.10 14.27
N ALA A 188 4.40 7.18 12.95
CA ALA A 188 3.27 6.94 12.07
C ALA A 188 3.04 5.45 11.77
N VAL A 189 3.97 4.55 12.08
CA VAL A 189 3.80 3.10 11.87
C VAL A 189 2.64 2.57 12.71
N SER A 190 1.76 1.79 12.08
CA SER A 190 0.57 1.25 12.72
C SER A 190 0.89 0.09 13.65
N ALA A 191 0.10 -0.08 14.71
CA ALA A 191 0.27 -1.20 15.62
C ALA A 191 -0.08 -2.53 14.91
N TYR A 192 0.72 -3.55 15.18
CA TYR A 192 0.38 -4.90 14.73
C TYR A 192 -0.85 -5.43 15.46
N ARG A 193 -1.77 -6.00 14.70
CA ARG A 193 -2.92 -6.74 15.24
C ARG A 193 -3.09 -8.03 14.44
N ARG A 194 -2.89 -9.16 15.11
CA ARG A 194 -3.16 -10.46 14.53
C ARG A 194 -4.67 -10.61 14.30
N SER A 195 -5.05 -11.22 13.19
CA SER A 195 -6.45 -11.59 12.96
C SER A 195 -6.89 -12.66 13.98
N PRO A 196 -8.04 -12.52 14.64
CA PRO A 196 -8.58 -13.58 15.50
C PRO A 196 -8.96 -14.85 14.70
N ARG A 197 -9.03 -14.76 13.37
CA ARG A 197 -9.30 -15.89 12.46
C ARG A 197 -8.02 -16.54 11.93
N ALA A 198 -6.85 -15.99 12.24
CA ALA A 198 -5.58 -16.62 11.84
C ALA A 198 -5.35 -17.88 12.69
N PRO A 199 -4.75 -18.96 12.10
CA PRO A 199 -4.40 -20.15 12.86
C PRO A 199 -3.59 -19.81 14.09
N ALA A 200 -3.71 -20.61 15.17
CA ALA A 200 -2.86 -20.44 16.35
C ALA A 200 -1.38 -20.48 15.95
N LEU A 201 -0.54 -19.76 16.69
CA LEU A 201 0.91 -19.91 16.57
C LEU A 201 1.27 -21.32 17.06
N SER A 202 1.91 -22.10 16.22
CA SER A 202 2.46 -23.41 16.58
C SER A 202 3.70 -23.27 17.45
#